data_6d188d3d60cbefb6adc186e27c2e68f5
#
_entry.id   6d188d3d60cbefb6adc186e27c2e68f5
#
_cell.length_a   1.000
_cell.length_b   1.000
_cell.length_c   1.000
_cell.angle_alpha   90.00
_cell.angle_beta   90.00
_cell.angle_gamma   90.00
#
_symmetry.space_group_name_H-M   'P 1'
#
loop_
_entity.id
_entity.type
_entity.pdbx_description
1 polymer ?
#
loop_
_entity_poly.entity_id
_entity_poly.type
_entity_poly.pdbx_seq_one_letter_code
_entity_poly.pdbx_strand_id
1 'polypeptide(L)'
;MKKNKSFYLLIIGILVGIFAFSGCTNHNNSDAKNIQQDTKDPTPEKFSVVESQEPTLTEVDWSNYFEGLTGTAIVYDPTEKNYMIYNKELALTQRSPCSTFKIISSLIGLENGIIDPDNSVRPWRGEIFWNEDWNRDINFSDAFRTSCVWYFRQVTDDIGKVKMQNELNKLKYGNCDISDWELPV
;
A
#
# COMPACT_ATOMS: atom_id res chain seq x y z
N MET A 1 -25.84 -1.33 36.97
CA MET A 1 -24.73 -0.84 36.14
C MET A 1 -24.44 -1.88 35.06
N LYS A 2 -24.91 -1.65 33.82
CA LYS A 2 -24.67 -2.55 32.68
C LYS A 2 -23.44 -2.07 31.93
N LYS A 3 -22.40 -2.92 31.82
CA LYS A 3 -21.19 -2.64 31.02
C LYS A 3 -21.50 -2.88 29.54
N ASN A 4 -21.49 -1.84 28.75
CA ASN A 4 -21.52 -1.94 27.29
C ASN A 4 -20.14 -2.35 26.80
N LYS A 5 -20.05 -3.55 26.20
CA LYS A 5 -18.87 -4.00 25.48
C LYS A 5 -19.00 -3.46 24.05
N SER A 6 -18.20 -2.46 23.72
CA SER A 6 -18.05 -1.98 22.34
C SER A 6 -17.21 -3.00 21.57
N PHE A 7 -17.81 -3.62 20.56
CA PHE A 7 -17.16 -4.57 19.66
C PHE A 7 -16.61 -3.77 18.47
N TYR A 8 -15.30 -3.58 18.40
CA TYR A 8 -14.66 -3.06 17.19
C TYR A 8 -14.43 -4.22 16.23
N LEU A 9 -15.20 -4.27 15.17
CA LEU A 9 -14.96 -5.19 14.06
C LEU A 9 -14.04 -4.49 13.04
N LEU A 10 -12.76 -4.80 13.08
CA LEU A 10 -11.78 -4.36 12.10
C LEU A 10 -11.77 -5.39 10.96
N ILE A 11 -12.38 -5.09 9.82
CA ILE A 11 -12.29 -5.92 8.62
C ILE A 11 -11.03 -5.48 7.85
N ILE A 12 -9.96 -6.26 7.97
CA ILE A 12 -8.77 -6.13 7.13
C ILE A 12 -8.93 -7.10 5.97
N GLY A 13 -9.21 -6.57 4.79
CA GLY A 13 -9.14 -7.32 3.55
C GLY A 13 -7.68 -7.51 3.14
N ILE A 14 -7.15 -8.72 3.31
CA ILE A 14 -5.81 -9.07 2.83
C ILE A 14 -5.94 -9.57 1.40
N LEU A 15 -5.40 -8.81 0.45
CA LEU A 15 -5.24 -9.24 -0.94
C LEU A 15 -3.91 -9.97 -1.05
N VAL A 16 -3.93 -11.32 -1.08
CA VAL A 16 -2.73 -12.13 -1.31
C VAL A 16 -2.60 -12.39 -2.81
N GLY A 17 -1.72 -11.65 -3.48
CA GLY A 17 -1.30 -11.94 -4.85
C GLY A 17 -0.15 -12.98 -4.82
N ILE A 18 -0.40 -14.19 -5.33
CA ILE A 18 0.63 -15.22 -5.49
C ILE A 18 1.32 -14.98 -6.83
N PHE A 19 2.56 -14.50 -6.82
CA PHE A 19 3.43 -14.54 -7.99
C PHE A 19 4.25 -15.84 -7.98
N ALA A 20 3.95 -16.72 -8.94
CA ALA A 20 4.79 -17.88 -9.22
C ALA A 20 5.94 -17.45 -10.15
N PHE A 21 7.16 -17.41 -9.63
CA PHE A 21 8.36 -17.29 -10.46
C PHE A 21 8.76 -18.67 -10.99
N SER A 22 8.67 -18.84 -12.32
CA SER A 22 9.23 -19.99 -13.02
C SER A 22 10.67 -19.68 -13.37
N GLY A 23 11.61 -20.32 -12.67
CA GLY A 23 13.03 -20.20 -12.94
C GLY A 23 13.43 -21.01 -14.17
N CYS A 24 14.04 -20.37 -15.19
CA CYS A 24 14.73 -21.04 -16.26
C CYS A 24 16.20 -21.26 -15.89
N THR A 25 16.60 -22.51 -15.75
CA THR A 25 18.00 -22.90 -15.65
C THR A 25 18.61 -22.97 -17.05
N ASN A 26 19.69 -22.21 -17.27
CA ASN A 26 20.54 -22.31 -18.45
C ASN A 26 21.42 -23.55 -18.32
N HIS A 27 21.35 -24.41 -19.31
CA HIS A 27 22.38 -25.45 -19.54
C HIS A 27 23.00 -25.23 -20.91
N ASN A 28 24.27 -24.81 -20.91
CA ASN A 28 25.10 -24.75 -22.12
C ASN A 28 25.47 -26.16 -22.55
N ASN A 29 25.23 -26.53 -23.80
CA ASN A 29 26.06 -27.49 -24.49
C ASN A 29 26.14 -27.16 -25.98
N SER A 30 27.36 -27.00 -26.42
CA SER A 30 27.83 -26.80 -27.79
C SER A 30 27.69 -28.08 -28.57
N ASP A 31 26.99 -28.02 -29.73
CA ASP A 31 27.40 -28.83 -30.92
C ASP A 31 26.79 -28.20 -32.18
N ALA A 32 27.72 -27.87 -33.08
CA ALA A 32 27.45 -27.31 -34.39
C ALA A 32 26.97 -28.39 -35.36
N LYS A 33 25.82 -28.20 -36.00
CA LYS A 33 25.49 -28.78 -37.32
C LYS A 33 24.62 -27.83 -38.13
N ASN A 34 25.23 -27.45 -39.22
CA ASN A 34 24.78 -26.75 -40.42
C ASN A 34 23.47 -27.33 -40.98
N ILE A 35 22.38 -26.57 -41.09
CA ILE A 35 21.23 -26.85 -41.98
C ILE A 35 20.69 -25.53 -42.52
N GLN A 36 20.47 -25.53 -43.82
CA GLN A 36 20.10 -24.48 -44.73
C GLN A 36 18.93 -23.59 -44.32
N GLN A 37 19.10 -22.32 -44.69
CA GLN A 37 18.12 -21.27 -44.77
C GLN A 37 16.86 -21.69 -45.59
N ASP A 38 15.71 -21.62 -44.95
CA ASP A 38 14.44 -21.45 -45.65
C ASP A 38 13.83 -20.14 -45.13
N THR A 39 13.94 -19.10 -45.95
CA THR A 39 13.43 -17.77 -45.69
C THR A 39 11.94 -17.74 -45.96
N LYS A 40 11.13 -17.90 -44.91
CA LYS A 40 9.73 -17.54 -44.92
C LYS A 40 9.52 -16.35 -43.96
N ASP A 41 9.37 -15.20 -44.57
CA ASP A 41 9.06 -13.93 -43.96
C ASP A 41 7.78 -14.07 -43.08
N PRO A 42 7.84 -13.86 -41.74
CA PRO A 42 6.64 -13.89 -40.94
C PRO A 42 5.88 -12.58 -41.16
N THR A 43 4.71 -12.68 -41.76
CA THR A 43 3.70 -11.62 -41.77
C THR A 43 3.56 -11.02 -40.36
N PRO A 44 3.62 -9.71 -40.17
CA PRO A 44 3.46 -9.12 -38.85
C PRO A 44 2.06 -9.42 -38.32
N GLU A 45 1.97 -10.23 -37.28
CA GLU A 45 0.76 -10.38 -36.48
C GLU A 45 0.33 -9.00 -36.02
N LYS A 46 -0.85 -8.60 -36.46
CA LYS A 46 -1.50 -7.36 -36.08
C LYS A 46 -1.84 -7.49 -34.58
N PHE A 47 -0.97 -6.95 -33.72
CA PHE A 47 -1.27 -6.77 -32.31
C PHE A 47 -2.56 -5.97 -32.23
N SER A 48 -3.68 -6.65 -31.94
CA SER A 48 -4.90 -5.97 -31.56
C SER A 48 -4.63 -5.28 -30.23
N VAL A 49 -4.56 -3.96 -30.26
CA VAL A 49 -4.60 -3.13 -29.06
C VAL A 49 -5.92 -3.49 -28.37
N VAL A 50 -5.84 -4.26 -27.31
CA VAL A 50 -6.99 -4.45 -26.41
C VAL A 50 -7.22 -3.08 -25.80
N GLU A 51 -8.23 -2.39 -26.28
CA GLU A 51 -8.70 -1.12 -25.77
C GLU A 51 -8.99 -1.34 -24.28
N SER A 52 -8.14 -0.77 -23.42
CA SER A 52 -8.32 -0.88 -21.97
C SER A 52 -9.58 -0.08 -21.63
N GLN A 53 -10.70 -0.76 -21.49
CA GLN A 53 -11.93 -0.10 -21.02
C GLN A 53 -11.64 0.55 -19.68
N GLU A 54 -11.90 1.85 -19.62
CA GLU A 54 -11.83 2.61 -18.37
C GLU A 54 -12.80 1.97 -17.35
N PRO A 55 -12.39 1.91 -16.07
CA PRO A 55 -13.25 1.36 -15.03
C PRO A 55 -14.57 2.13 -14.93
N THR A 56 -15.67 1.39 -14.79
CA THR A 56 -16.98 1.98 -14.52
C THR A 56 -17.15 2.29 -13.03
N LEU A 57 -18.10 3.18 -12.70
CA LEU A 57 -18.43 3.51 -11.32
C LEU A 57 -19.94 3.35 -11.10
N THR A 58 -20.31 2.55 -10.10
CA THR A 58 -21.69 2.28 -9.69
C THR A 58 -21.91 2.79 -8.28
N GLU A 59 -22.85 3.71 -8.10
CA GLU A 59 -23.26 4.15 -6.76
C GLU A 59 -24.23 3.13 -6.16
N VAL A 60 -23.99 2.76 -4.90
CA VAL A 60 -24.75 1.74 -4.16
C VAL A 60 -25.19 2.28 -2.81
N ASP A 61 -26.33 1.83 -2.32
CA ASP A 61 -26.78 2.14 -0.99
C ASP A 61 -26.41 1.04 -0.01
N TRP A 62 -25.41 1.33 0.82
CA TRP A 62 -24.96 0.48 1.91
C TRP A 62 -25.21 1.13 3.28
N SER A 63 -26.13 2.12 3.37
CA SER A 63 -26.41 2.87 4.59
C SER A 63 -26.75 1.98 5.80
N ASN A 64 -27.42 0.85 5.56
CA ASN A 64 -27.79 -0.12 6.58
C ASN A 64 -26.58 -0.81 7.25
N TYR A 65 -25.41 -0.88 6.57
CA TYR A 65 -24.18 -1.43 7.17
C TYR A 65 -23.45 -0.41 8.05
N PHE A 66 -23.81 0.86 7.95
CA PHE A 66 -23.19 1.94 8.73
C PHE A 66 -23.90 2.23 10.04
N GLU A 67 -25.10 1.65 10.30
CA GLU A 67 -25.84 1.77 11.57
C GLU A 67 -25.99 3.23 12.07
N GLY A 68 -26.22 4.16 11.14
CA GLY A 68 -26.35 5.60 11.45
C GLY A 68 -25.02 6.36 11.57
N LEU A 69 -23.88 5.69 11.40
CA LEU A 69 -22.60 6.38 11.32
C LEU A 69 -22.40 7.04 9.95
N THR A 70 -21.78 8.21 9.95
CA THR A 70 -21.35 8.85 8.71
C THR A 70 -20.07 8.21 8.21
N GLY A 71 -20.14 7.63 7.00
CA GLY A 71 -19.00 6.93 6.41
C GLY A 71 -19.13 6.77 4.90
N THR A 72 -18.12 6.21 4.30
CA THR A 72 -18.07 5.83 2.88
C THR A 72 -17.38 4.48 2.72
N ALA A 73 -17.71 3.77 1.65
CA ALA A 73 -17.01 2.55 1.27
C ALA A 73 -16.86 2.48 -0.26
N ILE A 74 -15.73 1.94 -0.69
CA ILE A 74 -15.43 1.69 -2.10
C ILE A 74 -14.96 0.23 -2.23
N VAL A 75 -15.58 -0.50 -3.16
CA VAL A 75 -15.16 -1.84 -3.53
C VAL A 75 -14.85 -1.85 -5.02
N TYR A 76 -13.65 -2.30 -5.37
CA TYR A 76 -13.23 -2.46 -6.75
C TYR A 76 -13.27 -3.92 -7.17
N ASP A 77 -14.02 -4.21 -8.24
CA ASP A 77 -14.01 -5.51 -8.90
C ASP A 77 -13.04 -5.44 -10.09
N PRO A 78 -11.87 -6.12 -10.03
CA PRO A 78 -10.90 -6.09 -11.12
C PRO A 78 -11.34 -6.89 -12.35
N THR A 79 -12.27 -7.84 -12.20
CA THR A 79 -12.78 -8.65 -13.30
C THR A 79 -13.73 -7.83 -14.17
N GLU A 80 -14.69 -7.18 -13.53
CA GLU A 80 -15.67 -6.33 -14.20
C GLU A 80 -15.17 -4.91 -14.42
N LYS A 81 -13.98 -4.58 -13.91
CA LYS A 81 -13.40 -3.22 -13.89
C LYS A 81 -14.42 -2.19 -13.39
N ASN A 82 -15.09 -2.49 -12.29
CA ASN A 82 -16.14 -1.66 -11.73
C ASN A 82 -15.83 -1.26 -10.29
N TYR A 83 -15.98 0.03 -10.01
CA TYR A 83 -16.01 0.56 -8.65
C TYR A 83 -17.44 0.64 -8.17
N MET A 84 -17.78 -0.05 -7.09
CA MET A 84 -18.99 0.17 -6.32
C MET A 84 -18.67 1.15 -5.19
N ILE A 85 -19.44 2.23 -5.10
CA ILE A 85 -19.17 3.30 -4.14
C ILE A 85 -20.43 3.66 -3.36
N TYR A 86 -20.30 3.68 -2.04
CA TYR A 86 -21.29 4.23 -1.12
C TYR A 86 -20.86 5.61 -0.65
N ASN A 87 -21.78 6.57 -0.65
CA ASN A 87 -21.55 7.96 -0.27
C ASN A 87 -20.35 8.57 -1.03
N LYS A 88 -20.51 8.69 -2.32
CA LYS A 88 -19.50 9.18 -3.27
C LYS A 88 -18.97 10.56 -2.92
N GLU A 89 -19.82 11.45 -2.46
CA GLU A 89 -19.42 12.81 -2.07
C GLU A 89 -18.38 12.75 -0.95
N LEU A 90 -18.64 11.96 0.10
CA LEU A 90 -17.71 11.78 1.20
C LEU A 90 -16.44 11.04 0.76
N ALA A 91 -16.55 10.07 -0.15
CA ALA A 91 -15.40 9.33 -0.69
C ALA A 91 -14.42 10.23 -1.43
N LEU A 92 -14.92 11.26 -2.13
CA LEU A 92 -14.12 12.23 -2.87
C LEU A 92 -13.63 13.39 -2.00
N THR A 93 -14.06 13.45 -0.73
CA THR A 93 -13.61 14.50 0.19
C THR A 93 -12.20 14.18 0.68
N GLN A 94 -11.26 15.09 0.46
CA GLN A 94 -9.89 14.95 0.95
C GLN A 94 -9.86 14.94 2.48
N ARG A 95 -9.11 14.00 3.03
CA ARG A 95 -8.90 13.81 4.47
C ARG A 95 -7.45 13.51 4.76
N SER A 96 -6.99 13.90 5.96
CA SER A 96 -5.68 13.46 6.43
C SER A 96 -5.65 11.92 6.54
N PRO A 97 -4.59 11.26 6.03
CA PRO A 97 -4.47 9.80 6.06
C PRO A 97 -4.28 9.26 7.50
N CYS A 98 -3.89 10.09 8.44
CA CYS A 98 -3.61 9.68 9.82
C CYS A 98 -2.71 8.42 9.85
N SER A 99 -3.04 7.42 10.68
CA SER A 99 -2.25 6.20 10.81
C SER A 99 -2.18 5.32 9.56
N THR A 100 -3.05 5.52 8.56
CA THR A 100 -2.92 4.81 7.28
C THR A 100 -1.69 5.25 6.49
N PHE A 101 -1.16 6.45 6.75
CA PHE A 101 0.11 6.91 6.16
C PHE A 101 1.30 6.02 6.53
N LYS A 102 1.22 5.26 7.62
CA LYS A 102 2.25 4.29 7.99
C LYS A 102 2.49 3.21 6.94
N ILE A 103 1.48 2.89 6.12
CA ILE A 103 1.62 1.98 4.97
C ILE A 103 2.60 2.59 3.96
N ILE A 104 2.41 3.86 3.62
CA ILE A 104 3.25 4.57 2.65
C ILE A 104 4.66 4.80 3.19
N SER A 105 4.79 5.28 4.43
CA SER A 105 6.11 5.46 5.04
C SER A 105 6.86 4.15 5.24
N SER A 106 6.16 3.03 5.47
CA SER A 106 6.77 1.69 5.48
C SER A 106 7.31 1.29 4.11
N LEU A 107 6.50 1.46 3.05
CA LEU A 107 6.92 1.16 1.68
C LEU A 107 8.19 1.94 1.33
N ILE A 108 8.15 3.25 1.52
CA ILE A 108 9.30 4.12 1.25
C ILE A 108 10.51 3.75 2.11
N GLY A 109 10.29 3.46 3.40
CA GLY A 109 11.35 3.08 4.33
C GLY A 109 12.04 1.76 3.94
N LEU A 110 11.26 0.76 3.53
CA LEU A 110 11.77 -0.53 3.06
C LEU A 110 12.51 -0.41 1.73
N GLU A 111 11.94 0.27 0.75
CA GLU A 111 12.57 0.46 -0.57
C GLU A 111 13.89 1.24 -0.50
N ASN A 112 14.03 2.13 0.48
CA ASN A 112 15.23 2.96 0.64
C ASN A 112 16.20 2.44 1.72
N GLY A 113 15.97 1.23 2.28
CA GLY A 113 16.83 0.65 3.30
C GLY A 113 16.84 1.37 4.65
N ILE A 114 15.86 2.23 4.91
CA ILE A 114 15.66 2.90 6.21
C ILE A 114 15.07 1.93 7.24
N ILE A 115 14.27 0.98 6.75
CA ILE A 115 13.77 -0.16 7.52
C ILE A 115 14.47 -1.40 6.93
N ASP A 116 15.30 -2.04 7.74
CA ASP A 116 15.85 -3.37 7.45
C ASP A 116 14.96 -4.41 8.14
N PRO A 117 14.24 -5.28 7.42
CA PRO A 117 13.35 -6.28 8.02
C PRO A 117 14.04 -7.20 9.02
N ASP A 118 15.32 -7.52 8.78
CA ASP A 118 16.11 -8.42 9.62
C ASP A 118 16.70 -7.71 10.86
N ASN A 119 16.81 -6.38 10.81
CA ASN A 119 17.37 -5.56 11.89
C ASN A 119 16.59 -4.24 12.07
N SER A 120 15.30 -4.35 12.38
CA SER A 120 14.37 -3.21 12.40
C SER A 120 14.07 -2.65 13.79
N VAL A 121 14.74 -3.14 14.84
CA VAL A 121 14.52 -2.67 16.20
C VAL A 121 15.01 -1.23 16.36
N ARG A 122 14.14 -0.34 16.86
CA ARG A 122 14.49 1.02 17.24
C ARG A 122 14.43 1.20 18.74
N PRO A 123 15.41 1.93 19.34
CA PRO A 123 15.44 2.16 20.76
C PRO A 123 14.38 3.18 21.18
N TRP A 124 13.66 2.84 22.24
CA TRP A 124 12.74 3.76 22.90
C TRP A 124 13.50 4.78 23.74
N ARG A 125 13.04 6.02 23.72
CA ARG A 125 13.72 7.13 24.41
C ARG A 125 13.20 7.43 25.82
N GLY A 126 12.30 6.58 26.35
CA GLY A 126 11.78 6.71 27.71
C GLY A 126 10.52 7.57 27.84
N GLU A 127 9.97 8.10 26.74
CA GLU A 127 8.69 8.82 26.75
C GLU A 127 7.56 7.85 27.07
N ILE A 128 6.69 8.16 28.03
CA ILE A 128 5.59 7.29 28.44
C ILE A 128 4.35 7.59 27.59
N PHE A 129 3.90 6.59 26.86
CA PHE A 129 2.69 6.64 26.05
C PHE A 129 1.54 5.90 26.75
N TRP A 130 0.33 6.26 26.43
CA TRP A 130 -0.89 5.59 26.91
C TRP A 130 -1.02 4.14 26.45
N ASN A 131 -0.39 3.79 25.35
CA ASN A 131 -0.29 2.41 24.86
C ASN A 131 1.00 1.79 25.41
N GLU A 132 0.87 0.87 26.35
CA GLU A 132 2.01 0.23 27.03
C GLU A 132 2.92 -0.53 26.06
N ASP A 133 2.38 -1.07 24.95
CA ASP A 133 3.16 -1.75 23.92
C ASP A 133 4.21 -0.84 23.24
N TRP A 134 4.05 0.49 23.36
CA TRP A 134 4.99 1.47 22.79
C TRP A 134 6.14 1.84 23.73
N ASN A 135 6.04 1.51 25.01
CA ASN A 135 6.98 1.91 26.05
C ASN A 135 8.16 0.93 26.19
N ARG A 136 8.77 0.57 25.08
CA ARG A 136 9.89 -0.35 24.97
C ARG A 136 10.58 -0.21 23.61
N ASP A 137 11.78 -0.76 23.49
CA ASP A 137 12.38 -1.00 22.17
C ASP A 137 11.47 -1.86 21.33
N ILE A 138 11.26 -1.51 20.06
CA ILE A 138 10.24 -2.16 19.22
C ILE A 138 10.77 -2.34 17.80
N ASN A 139 10.48 -3.50 17.22
CA ASN A 139 10.78 -3.80 15.82
C ASN A 139 9.66 -3.29 14.88
N PHE A 140 9.94 -3.30 13.57
CA PHE A 140 9.01 -2.81 12.56
C PHE A 140 7.65 -3.55 12.60
N SER A 141 7.66 -4.87 12.68
CA SER A 141 6.42 -5.68 12.67
C SER A 141 5.50 -5.33 13.83
N ASP A 142 6.06 -5.26 15.05
CA ASP A 142 5.31 -4.88 16.24
C ASP A 142 4.87 -3.41 16.19
N ALA A 143 5.73 -2.52 15.73
CA ALA A 143 5.41 -1.10 15.57
C ALA A 143 4.25 -0.90 14.58
N PHE A 144 4.24 -1.64 13.47
CA PHE A 144 3.17 -1.58 12.48
C PHE A 144 1.87 -2.15 13.07
N ARG A 145 1.92 -3.31 13.70
CA ARG A 145 0.78 -3.99 14.34
C ARG A 145 0.10 -3.13 15.40
N THR A 146 0.90 -2.43 16.22
CA THR A 146 0.40 -1.58 17.31
C THR A 146 0.19 -0.12 16.91
N SER A 147 0.46 0.22 15.62
CA SER A 147 0.40 1.59 15.12
C SER A 147 1.29 2.57 15.89
N CYS A 148 2.50 2.16 16.28
CA CYS A 148 3.41 2.89 17.14
C CYS A 148 3.85 4.23 16.52
N VAL A 149 3.39 5.33 17.11
CA VAL A 149 3.60 6.68 16.56
C VAL A 149 5.08 7.07 16.57
N TRP A 150 5.77 6.88 17.68
CA TRP A 150 7.17 7.31 17.81
C TRP A 150 8.11 6.56 16.87
N TYR A 151 7.86 5.25 16.62
CA TYR A 151 8.64 4.47 15.67
C TYR A 151 8.54 5.04 14.25
N PHE A 152 7.31 5.29 13.80
CA PHE A 152 7.07 5.82 12.45
C PHE A 152 7.46 7.29 12.30
N ARG A 153 7.48 8.07 13.38
CA ARG A 153 8.08 9.41 13.38
C ARG A 153 9.58 9.31 13.08
N GLN A 154 10.30 8.43 13.78
CA GLN A 154 11.73 8.21 13.49
C GLN A 154 11.97 7.71 12.06
N VAL A 155 11.10 6.82 11.53
CA VAL A 155 11.20 6.38 10.12
C VAL A 155 11.03 7.55 9.16
N THR A 156 10.05 8.41 9.37
CA THR A 156 9.83 9.58 8.51
C THR A 156 10.98 10.59 8.62
N ASP A 157 11.51 10.81 9.82
CA ASP A 157 12.67 11.67 10.04
C ASP A 157 13.91 11.16 9.28
N ASP A 158 14.17 9.83 9.33
CA ASP A 158 15.29 9.21 8.62
C ASP A 158 15.11 9.21 7.09
N ILE A 159 13.88 9.10 6.59
CA ILE A 159 13.56 9.27 5.17
C ILE A 159 13.88 10.71 4.74
N GLY A 160 13.49 11.68 5.55
CA GLY A 160 13.66 13.10 5.32
C GLY A 160 12.70 13.68 4.28
N LYS A 161 12.42 14.99 4.43
CA LYS A 161 11.41 15.71 3.63
C LYS A 161 11.59 15.58 2.12
N VAL A 162 12.81 15.78 1.63
CA VAL A 162 13.09 15.78 0.18
C VAL A 162 12.81 14.41 -0.45
N LYS A 163 13.28 13.35 0.18
CA LYS A 163 13.04 11.98 -0.31
C LYS A 163 11.56 11.63 -0.22
N MET A 164 10.92 11.92 0.92
CA MET A 164 9.49 11.71 1.10
C MET A 164 8.69 12.39 0.00
N GLN A 165 8.95 13.67 -0.28
CA GLN A 165 8.27 14.41 -1.35
C GLN A 165 8.44 13.74 -2.72
N ASN A 166 9.66 13.31 -3.05
CA ASN A 166 9.94 12.65 -4.32
C ASN A 166 9.18 11.33 -4.45
N GLU A 167 9.14 10.53 -3.40
CA GLU A 167 8.44 9.24 -3.41
C GLU A 167 6.91 9.41 -3.48
N LEU A 168 6.34 10.37 -2.74
CA LEU A 168 4.92 10.70 -2.83
C LEU A 168 4.52 11.15 -4.24
N ASN A 169 5.37 11.94 -4.91
CA ASN A 169 5.15 12.36 -6.28
C ASN A 169 5.17 11.18 -7.26
N LYS A 170 6.12 10.25 -7.11
CA LYS A 170 6.19 9.02 -7.92
C LYS A 170 4.94 8.15 -7.74
N LEU A 171 4.50 7.98 -6.49
CA LEU A 171 3.31 7.22 -6.12
C LEU A 171 2.02 7.93 -6.49
N LYS A 172 2.07 9.24 -6.81
CA LYS A 172 0.89 10.10 -6.97
C LYS A 172 -0.06 9.98 -5.77
N TYR A 173 0.52 9.96 -4.56
CA TYR A 173 -0.23 9.74 -3.34
C TYR A 173 -0.97 10.99 -2.88
N GLY A 174 -2.30 10.94 -2.87
CA GLY A 174 -3.15 12.05 -2.45
C GLY A 174 -2.89 13.32 -3.26
N ASN A 175 -2.76 14.46 -2.57
CA ASN A 175 -2.37 15.74 -3.17
C ASN A 175 -0.84 15.97 -3.18
N CYS A 176 -0.07 15.01 -2.67
CA CYS A 176 1.39 15.10 -2.52
C CYS A 176 1.87 16.29 -1.67
N ASP A 177 1.00 16.94 -0.90
CA ASP A 177 1.33 18.12 -0.12
C ASP A 177 1.85 17.71 1.26
N ILE A 178 3.11 18.06 1.55
CA ILE A 178 3.78 17.90 2.84
C ILE A 178 4.36 19.24 3.32
N SER A 179 3.69 20.35 3.00
CA SER A 179 4.11 21.70 3.44
C SER A 179 4.24 21.82 4.94
N ASP A 180 3.39 21.10 5.69
CA ASP A 180 3.33 21.10 7.15
C ASP A 180 4.40 20.19 7.81
N TRP A 181 5.38 19.68 7.05
CA TRP A 181 6.40 18.74 7.54
C TRP A 181 7.12 19.19 8.83
N GLU A 182 7.32 20.48 9.00
CA GLU A 182 8.11 21.05 10.11
C GLU A 182 7.24 21.55 11.27
N LEU A 183 5.92 21.42 11.17
CA LEU A 183 5.05 21.85 12.25
C LEU A 183 5.16 20.89 13.44
N PRO A 184 5.29 21.41 14.67
CA PRO A 184 5.27 20.59 15.87
C PRO A 184 3.90 19.90 15.99
N VAL A 185 3.91 18.61 16.27
CA VAL A 185 2.73 17.76 16.47
C VAL A 185 2.44 17.66 17.97
#